data_6e63d9e379b71659e9bd43976d5daac0
#
_entry.id   6e63d9e379b71659e9bd43976d5daac0
#
_cell.length_a   1.000
_cell.length_b   1.000
_cell.length_c   1.000
_cell.angle_alpha   90.00
_cell.angle_beta   90.00
_cell.angle_gamma   90.00
#
_symmetry.space_group_name_H-M   'P 1'
#
loop_
_entity.id
_entity.type
_entity.pdbx_description
1 polymer ?
#
loop_
_entity_poly.entity_id
_entity_poly.type
_entity_poly.pdbx_seq_one_letter_code
_entity_poly.pdbx_strand_id
1 'polypeptide(L)'
;MSAPCKFELSILNHDEKTLIKTSHHPDIGEADRAALEDLKSSLRKLRDKERTLAFGRRRISKGKAEPRGQNVSGTAEHSLHRKQVFVAALKRVNKELARLQKFEARKELGEAARRALALRRAQQFSRPANEPT
;
A
#
# COMPACT_ATOMS: atom_id res chain seq x y z
N MET A 1 -5.42 -14.06 -5.06
CA MET A 1 -6.70 -14.27 -4.35
C MET A 1 -7.27 -12.96 -3.90
N SER A 2 -8.47 -12.69 -4.26
CA SER A 2 -9.08 -11.37 -4.17
C SER A 2 -10.02 -11.17 -2.97
N ALA A 3 -10.16 -12.15 -2.10
CA ALA A 3 -11.05 -12.05 -0.94
C ALA A 3 -10.30 -12.35 0.36
N PRO A 4 -10.61 -11.65 1.46
CA PRO A 4 -10.04 -11.97 2.77
C PRO A 4 -10.53 -13.33 3.25
N CYS A 5 -9.67 -14.10 3.91
CA CYS A 5 -10.06 -15.39 4.46
C CYS A 5 -10.84 -15.22 5.79
N LYS A 6 -11.61 -16.23 6.16
CA LYS A 6 -12.42 -16.18 7.38
C LYS A 6 -11.57 -16.00 8.64
N PHE A 7 -10.37 -16.55 8.66
CA PHE A 7 -9.45 -16.40 9.79
C PHE A 7 -9.02 -14.95 9.98
N GLU A 8 -8.63 -14.28 8.89
CA GLU A 8 -8.27 -12.85 8.95
C GLU A 8 -9.42 -12.01 9.49
N LEU A 9 -10.63 -12.24 9.00
CA LEU A 9 -11.81 -11.50 9.44
C LEU A 9 -12.17 -11.78 10.90
N SER A 10 -11.91 -12.97 11.41
CA SER A 10 -12.28 -13.36 12.77
C SER A 10 -11.49 -12.62 13.87
N ILE A 11 -10.28 -12.16 13.57
CA ILE A 11 -9.42 -11.47 14.52
C ILE A 11 -9.43 -9.95 14.42
N LEU A 12 -10.24 -9.40 13.51
CA LEU A 12 -10.32 -7.96 13.24
C LEU A 12 -11.63 -7.37 13.75
N ASN A 13 -11.59 -6.11 14.15
CA ASN A 13 -12.80 -5.33 14.43
C ASN A 13 -13.46 -4.85 13.11
N HIS A 14 -14.63 -4.20 13.24
CA HIS A 14 -15.40 -3.77 12.06
C HIS A 14 -14.63 -2.82 11.13
N ASP A 15 -13.98 -1.80 11.69
CA ASP A 15 -13.22 -0.82 10.92
C ASP A 15 -12.01 -1.45 10.23
N GLU A 16 -11.31 -2.32 10.94
CA GLU A 16 -10.18 -3.08 10.41
C GLU A 16 -10.60 -4.03 9.28
N LYS A 17 -11.74 -4.70 9.42
CA LYS A 17 -12.33 -5.54 8.36
C LYS A 17 -12.58 -4.73 7.09
N THR A 18 -13.10 -3.53 7.22
CA THR A 18 -13.33 -2.63 6.09
C THR A 18 -12.03 -2.26 5.39
N LEU A 19 -10.98 -1.92 6.13
CA LEU A 19 -9.65 -1.64 5.57
C LEU A 19 -9.05 -2.84 4.84
N ILE A 20 -9.14 -4.01 5.43
CA ILE A 20 -8.64 -5.26 4.82
C ILE A 20 -9.42 -5.60 3.55
N LYS A 21 -10.73 -5.46 3.56
CA LYS A 21 -11.57 -5.67 2.38
C LYS A 21 -11.19 -4.73 1.24
N THR A 22 -10.95 -3.45 1.55
CA THR A 22 -10.50 -2.45 0.58
C THR A 22 -9.14 -2.80 -0.02
N SER A 23 -8.28 -3.52 0.71
CA SER A 23 -6.97 -3.96 0.24
C SER A 23 -7.01 -5.16 -0.71
N HIS A 24 -8.17 -5.79 -0.91
CA HIS A 24 -8.37 -6.91 -1.83
C HIS A 24 -9.07 -6.45 -3.11
N HIS A 25 -8.92 -7.24 -4.17
CA HIS A 25 -9.67 -7.02 -5.39
C HIS A 25 -11.17 -7.36 -5.20
N PRO A 26 -12.10 -6.66 -5.84
CA PRO A 26 -11.88 -5.61 -6.84
C PRO A 26 -11.61 -4.22 -6.27
N ASP A 27 -11.85 -4.00 -4.99
CA ASP A 27 -11.85 -2.67 -4.36
C ASP A 27 -10.50 -1.95 -4.49
N ILE A 28 -9.39 -2.67 -4.37
CA ILE A 28 -8.05 -2.10 -4.50
C ILE A 28 -7.78 -1.56 -5.92
N GLY A 29 -8.34 -2.20 -6.94
CA GLY A 29 -8.21 -1.78 -8.33
C GLY A 29 -9.02 -0.52 -8.66
N GLU A 30 -10.06 -0.25 -7.90
CA GLU A 30 -10.95 0.91 -8.05
C GLU A 30 -10.45 2.13 -7.27
N ALA A 31 -9.55 1.94 -6.31
CA ALA A 31 -9.01 3.01 -5.50
C ALA A 31 -8.02 3.87 -6.30
N ASP A 32 -8.11 5.18 -6.14
CA ASP A 32 -7.14 6.10 -6.70
C ASP A 32 -5.85 6.13 -5.85
N ARG A 33 -4.84 6.85 -6.33
CA ARG A 33 -3.55 6.95 -5.64
C ARG A 33 -3.68 7.55 -4.24
N ALA A 34 -4.48 8.59 -4.08
CA ALA A 34 -4.69 9.24 -2.79
C ALA A 34 -5.34 8.30 -1.79
N ALA A 35 -6.37 7.55 -2.20
CA ALA A 35 -7.03 6.56 -1.37
C ALA A 35 -6.08 5.42 -0.95
N LEU A 36 -5.21 4.97 -1.85
CA LEU A 36 -4.20 3.96 -1.56
C LEU A 36 -3.12 4.47 -0.59
N GLU A 37 -2.70 5.71 -0.71
CA GLU A 37 -1.76 6.33 0.23
C GLU A 37 -2.37 6.46 1.64
N ASP A 38 -3.63 6.84 1.74
CA ASP A 38 -4.35 6.91 3.01
C ASP A 38 -4.52 5.52 3.63
N LEU A 39 -4.87 4.53 2.84
CA LEU A 39 -4.97 3.14 3.26
C LEU A 39 -3.62 2.60 3.77
N LYS A 40 -2.54 2.89 3.06
CA LYS A 40 -1.18 2.56 3.45
C LYS A 40 -0.82 3.17 4.80
N SER A 41 -1.12 4.45 5.01
CA SER A 41 -0.87 5.15 6.27
C SER A 41 -1.64 4.50 7.43
N SER A 42 -2.91 4.21 7.24
CA SER A 42 -3.77 3.57 8.23
C SER A 42 -3.26 2.17 8.60
N LEU A 43 -2.91 1.37 7.61
CA LEU A 43 -2.37 0.02 7.82
C LEU A 43 -1.02 0.02 8.54
N ARG A 44 -0.15 0.99 8.24
CA ARG A 44 1.12 1.17 8.95
C ARG A 44 0.91 1.47 10.43
N LYS A 45 -0.02 2.34 10.75
CA LYS A 45 -0.37 2.66 12.14
C LYS A 45 -0.86 1.43 12.89
N LEU A 46 -1.73 0.66 12.29
CA LEU A 46 -2.25 -0.58 12.88
C LEU A 46 -1.15 -1.64 13.07
N ARG A 47 -0.30 -1.81 12.08
CA ARG A 47 0.86 -2.71 12.17
C ARG A 47 1.78 -2.34 13.31
N ASP A 48 2.15 -1.07 13.41
CA ASP A 48 3.08 -0.59 14.43
C ASP A 48 2.47 -0.69 15.83
N LYS A 49 1.18 -0.42 15.97
CA LYS A 49 0.42 -0.63 17.20
C LYS A 49 0.49 -2.10 17.66
N GLU A 50 0.22 -3.03 16.76
CA GLU A 50 0.25 -4.46 17.08
C GLU A 50 1.67 -4.96 17.40
N ARG A 51 2.66 -4.44 16.70
CA ARG A 51 4.08 -4.71 16.97
C ARG A 51 4.46 -4.28 18.40
N THR A 52 4.06 -3.09 18.80
CA THR A 52 4.31 -2.56 20.14
C THR A 52 3.59 -3.38 21.21
N LEU A 53 2.32 -3.74 20.98
CA LEU A 53 1.56 -4.59 21.88
C LEU A 53 2.17 -5.98 22.04
N ALA A 54 2.61 -6.60 20.94
CA ALA A 54 3.25 -7.92 20.99
C ALA A 54 4.55 -7.89 21.79
N PHE A 55 5.35 -6.84 21.61
CA PHE A 55 6.59 -6.65 22.37
C PHE A 55 6.30 -6.45 23.86
N GLY A 56 5.33 -5.61 24.21
CA GLY A 56 4.91 -5.38 25.58
C GLY A 56 4.39 -6.66 26.26
N ARG A 57 3.56 -7.43 25.59
CA ARG A 57 3.03 -8.70 26.10
C ARG A 57 4.14 -9.74 26.33
N ARG A 58 5.11 -9.81 25.44
CA ARG A 58 6.29 -10.69 25.62
C ARG A 58 7.10 -10.28 26.85
N ARG A 59 7.32 -9.01 27.05
CA ARG A 59 8.03 -8.51 28.24
C ARG A 59 7.28 -8.85 29.54
N ILE A 60 5.97 -8.70 29.56
CA ILE A 60 5.14 -9.07 30.71
C ILE A 60 5.22 -10.57 30.98
N SER A 61 5.10 -11.41 29.96
CA SER A 61 5.15 -12.86 30.12
C SER A 61 6.53 -13.37 30.58
N LYS A 62 7.61 -12.63 30.26
CA LYS A 62 8.97 -12.92 30.74
C LYS A 62 9.29 -12.33 32.11
N GLY A 63 8.33 -11.67 32.75
CA GLY A 63 8.53 -11.03 34.04
C GLY A 63 9.41 -9.78 34.05
N LYS A 64 9.71 -9.21 32.88
CA LYS A 64 10.58 -8.03 32.72
C LYS A 64 9.82 -6.70 32.83
N ALA A 65 8.50 -6.72 32.81
CA ALA A 65 7.66 -5.56 32.95
C ALA A 65 6.40 -5.90 33.74
N GLU A 66 5.90 -4.95 34.52
CA GLU A 66 4.64 -5.10 35.25
C GLU A 66 3.48 -4.63 34.37
N PRO A 67 2.31 -5.30 34.43
CA PRO A 67 1.11 -4.84 33.74
C PRO A 67 0.64 -3.55 34.41
N ARG A 68 0.89 -2.40 33.76
CA ARG A 68 0.41 -1.10 34.23
C ARG A 68 -1.00 -0.87 33.71
N GLY A 69 -2.01 -1.13 34.52
CA GLY A 69 -3.38 -0.60 34.43
C GLY A 69 -4.13 -0.75 33.09
N GLN A 70 -3.54 -1.36 32.11
CA GLN A 70 -4.21 -1.67 30.86
C GLN A 70 -4.63 -3.13 30.87
N ASN A 71 -5.88 -3.37 30.47
CA ASN A 71 -6.35 -4.71 30.18
C ASN A 71 -5.44 -5.32 29.09
N VAL A 72 -4.43 -6.03 29.52
CA VAL A 72 -3.61 -6.85 28.63
C VAL A 72 -4.39 -8.14 28.35
N SER A 73 -5.57 -7.99 27.72
CA SER A 73 -6.33 -9.11 27.24
C SER A 73 -5.71 -9.61 25.94
N GLY A 74 -5.33 -10.86 25.93
CA GLY A 74 -4.79 -11.51 24.78
C GLY A 74 -3.31 -11.87 24.90
N THR A 75 -2.87 -12.75 24.03
CA THR A 75 -1.50 -13.26 23.97
C THR A 75 -0.66 -12.47 22.96
N ALA A 76 0.67 -12.54 23.09
CA ALA A 76 1.58 -12.00 22.09
C ALA A 76 1.34 -12.60 20.71
N GLU A 77 0.95 -13.87 20.64
CA GLU A 77 0.60 -14.56 19.39
C GLU A 77 -0.59 -13.90 18.68
N HIS A 78 -1.63 -13.52 19.40
CA HIS A 78 -2.78 -12.82 18.85
C HIS A 78 -2.36 -11.50 18.17
N SER A 79 -1.54 -10.70 18.84
CA SER A 79 -1.00 -9.47 18.26
C SER A 79 -0.12 -9.74 17.04
N LEU A 80 0.66 -10.81 17.04
CA LEU A 80 1.49 -11.20 15.89
C LEU A 80 0.65 -11.64 14.70
N HIS A 81 -0.45 -12.36 14.91
CA HIS A 81 -1.38 -12.74 13.84
C HIS A 81 -2.05 -11.50 13.24
N ARG A 82 -2.50 -10.59 14.06
CA ARG A 82 -3.06 -9.30 13.60
C ARG A 82 -2.02 -8.51 12.80
N LYS A 83 -0.80 -8.42 13.31
CA LYS A 83 0.32 -7.77 12.60
C LYS A 83 0.55 -8.40 11.22
N GLN A 84 0.54 -9.73 11.12
CA GLN A 84 0.71 -10.43 9.85
C GLN A 84 -0.38 -10.08 8.85
N VAL A 85 -1.63 -9.96 9.29
CA VAL A 85 -2.75 -9.54 8.44
C VAL A 85 -2.51 -8.14 7.89
N PHE A 86 -2.11 -7.19 8.73
CA PHE A 86 -1.82 -5.82 8.31
C PHE A 86 -0.60 -5.73 7.38
N VAL A 87 0.43 -6.52 7.63
CA VAL A 87 1.62 -6.61 6.75
C VAL A 87 1.24 -7.15 5.37
N ALA A 88 0.42 -8.19 5.32
CA ALA A 88 -0.06 -8.75 4.05
C ALA A 88 -0.89 -7.72 3.26
N ALA A 89 -1.76 -6.98 3.95
CA ALA A 89 -2.52 -5.89 3.34
C ALA A 89 -1.62 -4.78 2.81
N LEU A 90 -0.59 -4.39 3.57
CA LEU A 90 0.41 -3.41 3.14
C LEU A 90 1.16 -3.85 1.88
N LYS A 91 1.53 -5.12 1.79
CA LYS A 91 2.17 -5.67 0.58
C LYS A 91 1.26 -5.53 -0.64
N ARG A 92 -0.03 -5.81 -0.49
CA ARG A 92 -1.01 -5.64 -1.58
C ARG A 92 -1.12 -4.18 -2.01
N VAL A 93 -1.24 -3.25 -1.06
CA VAL A 93 -1.33 -1.81 -1.32
C VAL A 93 -0.05 -1.28 -1.98
N ASN A 94 1.12 -1.66 -1.48
CA ASN A 94 2.40 -1.26 -2.06
C ASN A 94 2.58 -1.78 -3.49
N LYS A 95 2.13 -3.00 -3.75
CA LYS A 95 2.16 -3.59 -5.10
C LYS A 95 1.27 -2.81 -6.07
N GLU A 96 0.09 -2.42 -5.63
CA GLU A 96 -0.83 -1.62 -6.44
C GLU A 96 -0.30 -0.20 -6.68
N LEU A 97 0.27 0.45 -5.66
CA LEU A 97 0.92 1.74 -5.83
C LEU A 97 2.08 1.68 -6.82
N ALA A 98 2.90 0.63 -6.74
CA ALA A 98 3.99 0.41 -7.70
C ALA A 98 3.46 0.21 -9.13
N ARG A 99 2.36 -0.52 -9.29
CA ARG A 99 1.69 -0.71 -10.59
C ARG A 99 1.21 0.62 -11.17
N LEU A 100 0.57 1.46 -10.37
CA LEU A 100 0.11 2.78 -10.79
C LEU A 100 1.28 3.69 -11.16
N GLN A 101 2.35 3.68 -10.38
CA GLN A 101 3.56 4.45 -10.65
C GLN A 101 4.21 4.06 -11.98
N LYS A 102 4.30 2.76 -12.26
CA LYS A 102 4.80 2.27 -13.56
C LYS A 102 3.90 2.68 -14.71
N PHE A 103 2.60 2.64 -14.53
CA PHE A 103 1.64 3.07 -15.54
C PHE A 103 1.78 4.55 -15.85
N GLU A 104 1.86 5.39 -14.83
CA GLU A 104 2.09 6.83 -14.97
C GLU A 104 3.41 7.13 -15.68
N ALA A 105 4.49 6.46 -15.30
CA ALA A 105 5.80 6.62 -15.93
C ALA A 105 5.79 6.24 -17.42
N ARG A 106 5.09 5.16 -17.78
CA ARG A 106 4.92 4.77 -19.18
C ARG A 106 4.10 5.80 -19.97
N LYS A 107 3.06 6.32 -19.36
CA LYS A 107 2.22 7.36 -19.96
C LYS A 107 3.03 8.63 -20.23
N GLU A 108 3.79 9.09 -19.23
CA GLU A 108 4.67 10.26 -19.36
C GLU A 108 5.74 10.07 -20.44
N LEU A 109 6.35 8.89 -20.48
CA LEU A 109 7.34 8.55 -21.49
C LEU A 109 6.72 8.57 -22.88
N GLY A 110 5.54 8.00 -23.07
CA GLY A 110 4.81 8.02 -24.34
C GLY A 110 4.44 9.44 -24.77
N GLU A 111 3.99 10.29 -23.85
CA GLU A 111 3.69 11.69 -24.13
C GLU A 111 4.95 12.49 -24.51
N ALA A 112 6.06 12.26 -23.80
CA ALA A 112 7.35 12.87 -24.13
C ALA A 112 7.84 12.46 -25.51
N ALA A 113 7.72 11.19 -25.87
CA ALA A 113 8.06 10.68 -27.19
C ALA A 113 7.21 11.31 -28.30
N ARG A 114 5.90 11.47 -28.09
CA ARG A 114 5.01 12.12 -29.04
C ARG A 114 5.35 13.59 -29.23
N ARG A 115 5.66 14.31 -28.14
CA ARG A 115 6.10 15.71 -28.20
C ARG A 115 7.42 15.84 -28.97
N ALA A 116 8.39 14.99 -28.71
CA ALA A 116 9.66 14.97 -29.43
C ALA A 116 9.46 14.70 -30.93
N LEU A 117 8.58 13.77 -31.28
CA LEU A 117 8.26 13.47 -32.66
C LEU A 117 7.56 14.67 -33.37
N ALA A 118 6.63 15.32 -32.67
CA ALA A 118 5.95 16.52 -33.20
C ALA A 118 6.92 17.66 -33.46
N LEU A 119 7.87 17.90 -32.55
CA LEU A 119 8.93 18.92 -32.74
C LEU A 119 9.84 18.58 -33.92
N ARG A 120 10.22 17.32 -34.06
CA ARG A 120 11.05 16.84 -35.17
C ARG A 120 10.34 17.06 -36.52
N ARG A 121 9.06 16.73 -36.59
CA ARG A 121 8.25 16.96 -37.79
C ARG A 121 8.12 18.45 -38.12
N ALA A 122 7.87 19.29 -37.11
CA ALA A 122 7.81 20.74 -37.28
C ALA A 122 9.12 21.32 -37.82
N GLN A 123 10.26 20.85 -37.33
CA GLN A 123 11.58 21.25 -37.82
C GLN A 123 11.82 20.81 -39.26
N GLN A 124 11.34 19.64 -39.65
CA GLN A 124 11.42 19.20 -41.05
C GLN A 124 10.64 20.09 -42.01
N PHE A 125 9.46 20.56 -41.60
CA PHE A 125 8.64 21.46 -42.39
C PHE A 125 9.17 22.91 -42.44
N SER A 126 9.91 23.34 -41.40
CA SER A 126 10.49 24.70 -41.36
C SER A 126 11.85 24.80 -42.06
N ARG A 127 12.43 23.68 -42.51
CA ARG A 127 13.70 23.67 -43.23
C ARG A 127 13.48 24.16 -44.66
N PRO A 128 14.18 25.24 -45.09
CA PRO A 128 14.07 25.69 -46.47
C PRO A 128 14.57 24.63 -47.42
N ALA A 129 13.82 24.47 -48.54
CA ALA A 129 14.07 23.38 -49.52
C ALA A 129 15.43 23.48 -50.26
N ASN A 130 16.20 24.55 -50.03
CA ASN A 130 17.42 24.89 -50.76
C ASN A 130 18.67 25.08 -49.88
N GLU A 131 18.73 24.52 -48.70
CA GLU A 131 20.02 24.51 -48.00
C GLU A 131 20.93 23.50 -48.65
N PRO A 132 22.10 23.94 -49.19
CA PRO A 132 23.11 23.01 -49.67
C PRO A 132 23.59 22.13 -48.52
N THR A 133 23.57 20.85 -48.76
CA THR A 133 24.07 19.87 -47.85
C THR A 133 25.60 19.97 -47.70
#